data_c767fd444d2182f6ac2fad2b8d751473
#
_entry.id   c767fd444d2182f6ac2fad2b8d751473
#
_cell.length_a   1.000
_cell.length_b   1.000
_cell.length_c   1.000
_cell.angle_alpha   90.00
_cell.angle_beta   90.00
_cell.angle_gamma   90.00
#
_symmetry.space_group_name_H-M   'P 1'
#
loop_
_entity.id
_entity.type
_entity.pdbx_description
1 polymer ?
#
loop_
_entity_poly.entity_id
_entity_poly.type
_entity_poly.pdbx_seq_one_letter_code
_entity_poly.pdbx_strand_id
1 'polypeptide(L)'
;MNQSDLPTIRQLAQNGAFSFSGHAFAQMLSRNITYDDVERILISQTNQIVECQSPSQTPGKQHKDERVLLYDPCDEKDAIIIFVVLLVPSPDIRVVTVENVNDTIWKREKGKNPCLVRK
;
A
#
# COMPACT_ATOMS: atom_id res chain seq x y z
N MET A 1 -5.59 4.14 -10.03
CA MET A 1 -6.02 4.89 -8.82
C MET A 1 -5.19 6.13 -8.61
N ASN A 2 -5.77 7.12 -7.94
CA ASN A 2 -5.08 8.35 -7.58
C ASN A 2 -5.54 8.83 -6.20
N GLN A 3 -5.10 10.01 -5.77
CA GLN A 3 -5.42 10.51 -4.42
C GLN A 3 -6.92 10.63 -4.16
N SER A 4 -7.74 10.83 -5.18
CA SER A 4 -9.20 10.94 -5.02
C SER A 4 -9.86 9.62 -4.61
N ASP A 5 -9.19 8.50 -4.75
CA ASP A 5 -9.69 7.17 -4.35
C ASP A 5 -9.40 6.86 -2.87
N LEU A 6 -8.57 7.65 -2.20
CA LEU A 6 -8.20 7.42 -0.80
C LEU A 6 -9.39 7.34 0.16
N PRO A 7 -10.42 8.20 0.06
CA PRO A 7 -11.59 8.07 0.94
C PRO A 7 -12.25 6.69 0.85
N THR A 8 -12.35 6.12 -0.35
CA THR A 8 -12.90 4.77 -0.55
C THR A 8 -12.01 3.71 0.07
N ILE A 9 -10.69 3.82 -0.10
CA ILE A 9 -9.73 2.89 0.48
C ILE A 9 -9.81 2.91 2.01
N ARG A 10 -9.84 4.10 2.60
CA ARG A 10 -9.96 4.27 4.04
C ARG A 10 -11.26 3.66 4.57
N GLN A 11 -12.36 3.86 3.83
CA GLN A 11 -13.66 3.32 4.23
C GLN A 11 -13.69 1.79 4.18
N LEU A 12 -13.13 1.18 3.14
CA LEU A 12 -13.01 -0.28 3.05
C LEU A 12 -12.21 -0.83 4.22
N ALA A 13 -11.09 -0.21 4.55
CA ALA A 13 -10.25 -0.64 5.67
C ALA A 13 -10.97 -0.48 7.01
N GLN A 14 -11.69 0.64 7.22
CA GLN A 14 -12.48 0.86 8.43
C GLN A 14 -13.56 -0.20 8.60
N ASN A 15 -14.12 -0.70 7.51
CA ASN A 15 -15.11 -1.76 7.52
C ASN A 15 -14.51 -3.16 7.64
N GLY A 16 -13.20 -3.27 7.78
CA GLY A 16 -12.51 -4.56 7.87
C GLY A 16 -12.41 -5.28 6.54
N ALA A 17 -12.67 -4.60 5.42
CA ALA A 17 -12.64 -5.18 4.08
C ALA A 17 -11.22 -5.22 3.53
N PHE A 18 -10.31 -5.86 4.25
CA PHE A 18 -8.95 -6.06 3.79
C PHE A 18 -8.38 -7.39 4.30
N SER A 19 -7.46 -7.95 3.53
CA SER A 19 -6.83 -9.24 3.80
C SER A 19 -5.39 -9.21 3.30
N PHE A 20 -4.62 -10.26 3.59
CA PHE A 20 -3.21 -10.34 3.26
C PHE A 20 -2.92 -11.58 2.42
N SER A 21 -2.05 -11.44 1.43
CA SER A 21 -1.45 -12.59 0.77
C SER A 21 -0.49 -13.30 1.72
N GLY A 22 -0.15 -14.56 1.44
CA GLY A 22 0.85 -15.28 2.23
C GLY A 22 2.20 -14.57 2.22
N HIS A 23 2.58 -14.02 1.08
CA HIS A 23 3.83 -13.26 0.93
C HIS A 23 3.84 -12.00 1.82
N ALA A 24 2.75 -11.22 1.79
CA ALA A 24 2.62 -10.03 2.63
C ALA A 24 2.69 -10.39 4.12
N PHE A 25 1.99 -11.44 4.52
CA PHE A 25 2.00 -11.90 5.90
C PHE A 25 3.40 -12.28 6.37
N ALA A 26 4.15 -13.01 5.54
CA ALA A 26 5.53 -13.39 5.85
C ALA A 26 6.44 -12.16 5.99
N GLN A 27 6.26 -11.16 5.11
CA GLN A 27 7.02 -9.91 5.19
C GLN A 27 6.70 -9.13 6.47
N MET A 28 5.44 -9.08 6.87
CA MET A 28 5.03 -8.43 8.11
C MET A 28 5.74 -9.05 9.32
N LEU A 29 5.78 -10.38 9.39
CA LEU A 29 6.48 -11.08 10.45
C LEU A 29 7.98 -10.76 10.47
N SER A 30 8.63 -10.78 9.32
CA SER A 30 10.08 -10.55 9.23
C SER A 30 10.47 -9.09 9.49
N ARG A 31 9.54 -8.14 9.26
CA ARG A 31 9.79 -6.70 9.40
C ARG A 31 9.18 -6.10 10.65
N ASN A 32 8.57 -6.93 11.48
CA ASN A 32 7.90 -6.48 12.71
C ASN A 32 6.84 -5.41 12.44
N ILE A 33 6.06 -5.63 11.38
CA ILE A 33 4.92 -4.79 11.02
C ILE A 33 3.66 -5.61 11.32
N THR A 34 2.82 -5.12 12.23
CA THR A 34 1.66 -5.86 12.71
C THR A 34 0.41 -5.60 11.86
N TYR A 35 -0.62 -6.43 12.07
CA TYR A 35 -1.95 -6.18 11.52
C TYR A 35 -2.42 -4.75 11.86
N ASP A 36 -2.28 -4.36 13.13
CA ASP A 36 -2.71 -3.04 13.58
C ASP A 36 -1.94 -1.91 12.90
N ASP A 37 -0.64 -2.11 12.62
CA ASP A 37 0.16 -1.14 11.88
C ASP A 37 -0.39 -0.94 10.47
N VAL A 38 -0.70 -2.03 9.77
CA VAL A 38 -1.24 -1.96 8.40
C VAL A 38 -2.61 -1.31 8.40
N GLU A 39 -3.50 -1.72 9.32
CA GLU A 39 -4.82 -1.12 9.46
C GLU A 39 -4.71 0.39 9.70
N ARG A 40 -3.85 0.81 10.61
CA ARG A 40 -3.62 2.22 10.95
C ARG A 40 -3.20 3.02 9.71
N ILE A 41 -2.26 2.48 8.91
CA ILE A 41 -1.80 3.15 7.69
C ILE A 41 -2.91 3.21 6.65
N LEU A 42 -3.69 2.14 6.48
CA LEU A 42 -4.78 2.11 5.50
C LEU A 42 -5.88 3.11 5.81
N ILE A 43 -6.20 3.35 7.07
CA ILE A 43 -7.28 4.26 7.47
C ILE A 43 -6.82 5.68 7.77
N SER A 44 -5.51 5.94 7.78
CA SER A 44 -4.95 7.23 8.16
C SER A 44 -5.40 8.35 7.21
N GLN A 45 -5.74 9.51 7.80
CA GLN A 45 -6.13 10.69 7.03
C GLN A 45 -4.95 11.37 6.34
N THR A 46 -3.72 10.99 6.69
CA THR A 46 -2.49 11.55 6.12
C THR A 46 -1.80 10.59 5.15
N ASN A 47 -2.38 9.41 4.90
CA ASN A 47 -1.79 8.48 3.94
C ASN A 47 -1.87 9.03 2.52
N GLN A 48 -0.93 8.59 1.69
CA GLN A 48 -0.82 9.05 0.31
C GLN A 48 -0.57 7.85 -0.61
N ILE A 49 -1.13 7.91 -1.82
CA ILE A 49 -0.74 7.00 -2.89
C ILE A 49 0.55 7.57 -3.48
N VAL A 50 1.64 6.81 -3.39
CA VAL A 50 2.95 7.26 -3.87
C VAL A 50 3.27 6.76 -5.27
N GLU A 51 2.64 5.66 -5.68
CA GLU A 51 2.81 5.10 -7.02
C GLU A 51 1.67 4.13 -7.31
N CYS A 52 1.30 4.02 -8.60
CA CYS A 52 0.42 2.98 -9.09
C CYS A 52 1.15 2.21 -10.18
N GLN A 53 1.05 0.89 -10.14
CA GLN A 53 1.68 0.01 -11.13
C GLN A 53 0.59 -0.69 -11.92
N SER A 54 0.48 -0.37 -13.20
CA SER A 54 -0.48 -0.98 -14.12
C SER A 54 -0.24 -2.48 -14.23
N PRO A 55 -1.25 -3.28 -14.59
CA PRO A 55 -1.08 -4.71 -14.87
C PRO A 55 0.09 -4.92 -15.85
N SER A 56 0.89 -5.97 -15.60
CA SER A 56 2.09 -6.24 -16.39
C SER A 56 2.11 -7.68 -16.89
N GLN A 57 2.53 -7.86 -18.14
CA GLN A 57 2.79 -9.17 -18.74
C GLN A 57 4.29 -9.47 -18.83
N THR A 58 5.13 -8.56 -18.35
CA THR A 58 6.59 -8.73 -18.42
C THR A 58 7.02 -9.96 -17.63
N PRO A 59 7.76 -10.92 -18.22
CA PRO A 59 8.25 -12.10 -17.50
C PRO A 59 8.98 -11.72 -16.21
N GLY A 60 8.66 -12.42 -15.12
CA GLY A 60 9.23 -12.16 -13.81
C GLY A 60 8.60 -10.99 -13.06
N LYS A 61 7.75 -10.20 -13.73
CA LYS A 61 7.05 -9.06 -13.13
C LYS A 61 5.56 -9.06 -13.48
N GLN A 62 5.01 -10.25 -13.72
CA GLN A 62 3.61 -10.38 -14.12
C GLN A 62 2.67 -10.14 -12.94
N HIS A 63 1.66 -9.29 -13.15
CA HIS A 63 0.52 -9.15 -12.24
C HIS A 63 -0.69 -8.67 -13.05
N LYS A 64 -1.86 -9.20 -12.75
CA LYS A 64 -3.08 -8.93 -13.53
C LYS A 64 -3.86 -7.72 -13.04
N ASP A 65 -3.64 -7.27 -11.83
CA ASP A 65 -4.37 -6.15 -11.22
C ASP A 65 -3.44 -4.96 -11.01
N GLU A 66 -4.01 -3.74 -11.04
CA GLU A 66 -3.26 -2.56 -10.68
C GLU A 66 -2.80 -2.66 -9.22
N ARG A 67 -1.52 -2.43 -8.99
CA ARG A 67 -0.95 -2.36 -7.65
C ARG A 67 -0.84 -0.92 -7.20
N VAL A 68 -1.31 -0.66 -5.98
CA VAL A 68 -1.28 0.67 -5.38
C VAL A 68 -0.28 0.65 -4.24
N LEU A 69 0.66 1.61 -4.26
CA LEU A 69 1.66 1.78 -3.22
C LEU A 69 1.23 2.92 -2.31
N LEU A 70 0.98 2.61 -1.05
CA LEU A 70 0.47 3.54 -0.05
C LEU A 70 1.50 3.78 1.03
N TYR A 71 1.68 5.04 1.42
CA TYR A 71 2.61 5.45 2.46
C TYR A 71 1.99 6.54 3.32
N ASP A 72 2.27 6.51 4.62
CA ASP A 72 1.83 7.57 5.53
C ASP A 72 3.07 8.26 6.12
N PRO A 73 3.34 9.53 5.74
CA PRO A 73 4.50 10.25 6.26
C PRO A 73 4.43 10.51 7.75
N CYS A 74 3.25 10.42 8.36
CA CYS A 74 3.05 10.63 9.79
C CYS A 74 3.15 9.35 10.60
N ASP A 75 3.31 8.19 9.96
CA ASP A 75 3.39 6.91 10.66
C ASP A 75 4.83 6.57 11.04
N GLU A 76 5.00 5.97 12.23
CA GLU A 76 6.32 5.63 12.76
C GLU A 76 6.99 4.45 12.07
N LYS A 77 6.22 3.59 11.41
CA LYS A 77 6.76 2.36 10.83
C LYS A 77 7.53 2.55 9.54
N ASP A 78 7.37 3.71 8.89
CA ASP A 78 8.06 4.02 7.64
C ASP A 78 7.89 2.91 6.61
N ALA A 79 6.64 2.44 6.45
CA ALA A 79 6.30 1.27 5.64
C ALA A 79 5.48 1.65 4.42
N ILE A 80 5.76 0.99 3.30
CA ILE A 80 4.93 1.06 2.09
C ILE A 80 4.05 -0.16 2.07
N ILE A 81 2.75 0.06 1.96
CA ILE A 81 1.74 -1.00 1.84
C ILE A 81 1.36 -1.09 0.37
N ILE A 82 1.61 -2.24 -0.24
CA ILE A 82 1.28 -2.48 -1.64
C ILE A 82 0.05 -3.38 -1.69
N PHE A 83 -1.01 -2.90 -2.33
CA PHE A 83 -2.27 -3.65 -2.39
C PHE A 83 -2.91 -3.57 -3.76
N VAL A 84 -3.86 -4.48 -3.98
CA VAL A 84 -4.80 -4.46 -5.10
C VAL A 84 -6.20 -4.37 -4.53
N VAL A 85 -7.15 -3.83 -5.32
CA VAL A 85 -8.56 -3.82 -4.94
C VAL A 85 -9.28 -4.87 -5.76
N LEU A 86 -9.88 -5.83 -5.07
CA LEU A 86 -10.69 -6.87 -5.69
C LEU A 86 -12.14 -6.43 -5.66
N LEU A 87 -12.83 -6.51 -6.80
CA LEU A 87 -14.19 -5.99 -6.93
C LEU A 87 -15.25 -7.07 -6.75
N VAL A 88 -14.89 -8.34 -6.84
CA VAL A 88 -15.81 -9.47 -6.83
C VAL A 88 -15.46 -10.41 -5.70
N PRO A 89 -16.42 -10.88 -4.89
CA PRO A 89 -17.87 -10.62 -4.93
C PRO A 89 -18.26 -9.23 -4.43
N SER A 90 -17.42 -8.58 -3.62
CA SER A 90 -17.61 -7.21 -3.15
C SER A 90 -16.23 -6.54 -3.03
N PRO A 91 -16.17 -5.21 -3.03
CA PRO A 91 -14.88 -4.52 -2.93
C PRO A 91 -14.11 -4.92 -1.67
N ASP A 92 -12.84 -5.28 -1.85
CA ASP A 92 -11.94 -5.75 -0.80
C ASP A 92 -10.50 -5.35 -1.13
N ILE A 93 -9.74 -4.95 -0.13
CA ILE A 93 -8.32 -4.62 -0.27
C ILE A 93 -7.52 -5.89 -0.03
N ARG A 94 -6.68 -6.27 -1.00
CA ARG A 94 -5.76 -7.39 -0.82
C ARG A 94 -4.33 -6.85 -0.73
N VAL A 95 -3.76 -6.88 0.45
CA VAL A 95 -2.37 -6.48 0.65
C VAL A 95 -1.46 -7.59 0.10
N VAL A 96 -0.63 -7.25 -0.87
CA VAL A 96 0.24 -8.23 -1.55
C VAL A 96 1.71 -8.10 -1.15
N THR A 97 2.12 -6.92 -0.67
CA THR A 97 3.50 -6.67 -0.26
C THR A 97 3.51 -5.63 0.85
N VAL A 98 4.36 -5.83 1.84
CA VAL A 98 4.62 -4.85 2.90
C VAL A 98 6.13 -4.71 3.01
N GLU A 99 6.64 -3.48 2.84
CA GLU A 99 8.08 -3.24 2.85
C GLU A 99 8.41 -1.93 3.56
N ASN A 100 9.63 -1.83 4.07
CA ASN A 100 10.13 -0.56 4.59
C ASN A 100 10.62 0.31 3.44
N VAL A 101 10.59 1.64 3.63
CA VAL A 101 11.10 2.56 2.63
C VAL A 101 12.60 2.33 2.45
N ASN A 102 13.01 2.13 1.20
CA ASN A 102 14.41 1.96 0.83
C ASN A 102 14.89 3.25 0.16
N ASP A 103 15.77 3.98 0.83
CA ASP A 103 16.25 5.29 0.34
C ASP A 103 17.13 5.20 -0.90
N THR A 104 17.57 3.99 -1.30
CA THR A 104 18.24 3.82 -2.59
C THR A 104 17.26 3.83 -3.76
N ILE A 105 15.97 3.55 -3.49
CA ILE A 105 14.91 3.50 -4.49
C ILE A 105 14.06 4.76 -4.45
N TRP A 106 13.79 5.28 -3.26
CA TRP A 106 12.87 6.38 -3.05
C TRP A 106 13.59 7.66 -2.62
N LYS A 107 13.19 8.78 -3.23
CA LYS A 107 13.56 10.12 -2.81
C LYS A 107 12.45 10.67 -1.93
N ARG A 108 12.81 11.22 -0.77
CA ARG A 108 11.84 11.83 0.15
C ARG A 108 11.66 13.31 -0.18
N GLU A 109 10.41 13.69 -0.43
CA GLU A 109 10.02 15.06 -0.79
C GLU A 109 9.12 15.61 0.33
N LYS A 110 9.73 16.03 1.43
CA LYS A 110 8.99 16.48 2.61
C LYS A 110 8.04 17.63 2.26
N GLY A 111 6.79 17.52 2.76
CA GLY A 111 5.76 18.52 2.54
C GLY A 111 5.07 18.43 1.19
N LYS A 112 5.42 17.48 0.35
CA LYS A 112 4.77 17.26 -0.95
C LYS A 112 3.85 16.03 -0.94
N ASN A 113 2.97 15.96 -1.90
CA ASN A 113 2.09 14.81 -2.14
C ASN A 113 2.19 14.42 -3.63
N PRO A 114 2.80 13.28 -3.98
CA PRO A 114 3.37 12.31 -3.04
C PRO A 114 4.70 12.74 -2.42
N CYS A 115 4.91 12.35 -1.18
CA CYS A 115 6.13 12.66 -0.44
C CYS A 115 7.27 11.68 -0.70
N LEU A 116 7.01 10.57 -1.40
CA LEU A 116 8.01 9.63 -1.90
C LEU A 116 7.93 9.61 -3.42
N VAL A 117 9.07 9.75 -4.05
CA VAL A 117 9.19 9.72 -5.51
C VAL A 117 10.30 8.74 -5.86
N ARG A 118 10.05 7.89 -6.85
CA ARG A 118 11.04 6.91 -7.31
C ARG A 118 12.23 7.62 -7.94
N LYS A 119 13.43 7.22 -7.53
CA LYS A 119 14.67 7.78 -8.07
C LYS A 119 14.92 7.35 -9.51
#